data_77046c054ab746784bd6bef464625096
#
_entry.id   77046c054ab746784bd6bef464625096
#
_cell.length_a   1.000
_cell.length_b   1.000
_cell.length_c   1.000
_cell.angle_alpha   90.00
_cell.angle_beta   90.00
_cell.angle_gamma   90.00
#
_symmetry.space_group_name_H-M   'P 1'
#
loop_
_entity.id
_entity.type
_entity.pdbx_description
1 polymer ?
#
loop_
_entity_poly.entity_id
_entity_poly.type
_entity_poly.pdbx_seq_one_letter_code
_entity_poly.pdbx_strand_id
1 'polypeptide(L)'
;MMRFIYLSDSHWGAGEAGYHLQPKYDEYLPDLLQALRDWIQEKGPIDFVLHGGDMIHATSDEAILAAADHFDLPIPVRLCLGNHDLTAAGALDSWQRLAPQFFGGRVDFAIKDHGCLIHVIPNQYGSTPFLWSDTQDPHFLPEQVTALEDRLSSAPDATHLILTHSPVFPIEPAQTGMEEPFHQPPTTFTDVVTGLAEKYGATCVLGAHSHANMHKSLNGVDYITVSSFVEAPFEFKLFEIDADSLSMETHNLRQRIDRPVDYDWDSTFVQGRACDRSFRKDLK
;
A
#
# COMPACT_ATOMS: atom_id res chain seq x y z
N MET A 1 7.09 19.92 5.46
CA MET A 1 6.25 19.20 4.47
C MET A 1 6.81 17.81 4.35
N MET A 2 5.98 16.78 4.57
CA MET A 2 6.32 15.38 4.33
C MET A 2 5.98 15.02 2.89
N ARG A 3 6.89 14.35 2.17
CA ARG A 3 6.68 13.86 0.80
C ARG A 3 7.05 12.40 0.69
N PHE A 4 6.15 11.54 0.30
CA PHE A 4 6.45 10.12 0.16
C PHE A 4 5.80 9.50 -1.08
N ILE A 5 6.46 8.47 -1.59
CA ILE A 5 5.93 7.61 -2.64
C ILE A 5 5.14 6.48 -1.98
N TYR A 6 3.94 6.22 -2.46
CA TYR A 6 3.14 5.05 -2.10
C TYR A 6 3.00 4.13 -3.31
N LEU A 7 3.48 2.90 -3.18
CA LEU A 7 3.38 1.81 -4.15
C LEU A 7 3.09 0.49 -3.44
N SER A 8 2.66 -0.54 -4.17
CA SER A 8 2.32 -1.84 -3.59
C SER A 8 2.32 -2.96 -4.62
N ASP A 9 2.15 -4.19 -4.13
CA ASP A 9 1.88 -5.38 -4.94
C ASP A 9 2.94 -5.58 -6.03
N SER A 10 4.23 -5.59 -5.63
CA SER A 10 5.36 -5.85 -6.53
C SER A 10 5.59 -7.34 -6.80
N HIS A 11 5.02 -8.23 -5.97
CA HIS A 11 4.96 -9.68 -6.18
C HIS A 11 6.23 -10.31 -6.76
N TRP A 12 7.40 -9.90 -6.27
CA TRP A 12 8.66 -10.44 -6.75
C TRP A 12 8.66 -11.98 -6.70
N GLY A 13 8.99 -12.60 -7.83
CA GLY A 13 9.02 -14.04 -7.97
C GLY A 13 7.68 -14.70 -8.31
N ALA A 14 6.67 -13.94 -8.72
CA ALA A 14 5.36 -14.50 -9.13
C ALA A 14 5.45 -15.33 -10.42
N GLY A 15 6.32 -14.98 -11.35
CA GLY A 15 6.37 -15.60 -12.66
C GLY A 15 5.01 -15.53 -13.38
N GLU A 16 4.52 -16.65 -13.91
CA GLU A 16 3.19 -16.73 -14.53
C GLU A 16 2.04 -16.88 -13.51
N ALA A 17 2.36 -17.14 -12.24
CA ALA A 17 1.38 -17.38 -11.19
C ALA A 17 0.82 -16.06 -10.61
N GLY A 18 -0.26 -16.17 -9.89
CA GLY A 18 -0.86 -15.10 -9.12
C GLY A 18 -1.96 -14.34 -9.84
N TYR A 19 -2.64 -13.52 -9.04
CA TYR A 19 -3.72 -12.67 -9.48
C TYR A 19 -3.17 -11.39 -10.13
N HIS A 20 -3.77 -10.97 -11.24
CA HIS A 20 -3.46 -9.71 -11.90
C HIS A 20 -4.68 -9.19 -12.67
N LEU A 21 -4.83 -7.88 -12.71
CA LEU A 21 -5.89 -7.20 -13.46
C LEU A 21 -5.41 -6.67 -14.80
N GLN A 22 -4.10 -6.39 -14.90
CA GLN A 22 -3.41 -5.97 -16.11
C GLN A 22 -2.23 -6.91 -16.38
N PRO A 23 -1.69 -6.94 -17.60
CA PRO A 23 -0.45 -7.66 -17.86
C PRO A 23 0.61 -7.27 -16.84
N LYS A 24 1.12 -8.27 -16.11
CA LYS A 24 2.16 -8.10 -15.10
C LYS A 24 3.52 -8.46 -15.65
N TYR A 25 4.51 -7.82 -15.07
CA TYR A 25 5.91 -7.94 -15.45
C TYR A 25 6.79 -7.89 -14.20
N ASP A 26 6.61 -8.85 -13.29
CA ASP A 26 7.38 -8.92 -12.05
C ASP A 26 8.90 -9.06 -12.31
N GLU A 27 9.28 -9.67 -13.41
CA GLU A 27 10.67 -9.75 -13.87
C GLU A 27 11.27 -8.38 -14.29
N TYR A 28 10.42 -7.36 -14.52
CA TYR A 28 10.88 -5.99 -14.82
C TYR A 28 11.11 -5.16 -13.54
N LEU A 29 10.87 -5.72 -12.35
CA LEU A 29 11.02 -5.01 -11.09
C LEU A 29 12.38 -4.28 -10.94
N PRO A 30 13.54 -4.87 -11.32
CA PRO A 30 14.82 -4.15 -11.28
C PRO A 30 14.85 -2.92 -12.17
N ASP A 31 14.30 -3.00 -13.40
CA ASP A 31 14.24 -1.88 -14.35
C ASP A 31 13.26 -0.79 -13.86
N LEU A 32 12.12 -1.22 -13.29
CA LEU A 32 11.13 -0.31 -12.69
C LEU A 32 11.71 0.45 -11.50
N LEU A 33 12.45 -0.23 -10.63
CA LEU A 33 13.10 0.42 -9.48
C LEU A 33 14.24 1.32 -9.90
N GLN A 34 14.97 1.01 -10.99
CA GLN A 34 15.92 1.94 -11.56
C GLN A 34 15.23 3.20 -12.11
N ALA A 35 14.14 3.03 -12.86
CA ALA A 35 13.34 4.15 -13.36
C ALA A 35 12.73 4.99 -12.22
N LEU A 36 12.37 4.35 -11.10
CA LEU A 36 11.90 5.03 -9.90
C LEU A 36 13.01 5.83 -9.21
N ARG A 37 14.25 5.29 -9.13
CA ARG A 37 15.44 6.03 -8.63
C ARG A 37 15.67 7.30 -9.44
N ASP A 38 15.63 7.19 -10.78
CA ASP A 38 15.81 8.33 -11.67
C ASP A 38 14.68 9.37 -11.49
N TRP A 39 13.44 8.90 -11.36
CA TRP A 39 12.29 9.76 -11.10
C TRP A 39 12.41 10.50 -9.76
N ILE A 40 12.85 9.84 -8.69
CA ILE A 40 13.10 10.44 -7.37
C ILE A 40 14.16 11.56 -7.48
N GLN A 41 15.25 11.32 -8.22
CA GLN A 41 16.31 12.33 -8.42
C GLN A 41 15.79 13.55 -9.19
N GLU A 42 14.93 13.36 -10.18
CA GLU A 42 14.36 14.46 -10.98
C GLU A 42 13.34 15.30 -10.19
N LYS A 43 12.53 14.66 -9.35
CA LYS A 43 11.42 15.32 -8.64
C LYS A 43 11.84 16.10 -7.38
N GLY A 44 13.05 15.88 -6.92
CA GLY A 44 13.60 16.55 -5.73
C GLY A 44 13.29 15.77 -4.45
N PRO A 45 13.38 16.39 -3.27
CA PRO A 45 13.40 15.65 -2.03
C PRO A 45 12.11 14.87 -1.81
N ILE A 46 12.26 13.54 -1.71
CA ILE A 46 11.27 12.57 -1.26
C ILE A 46 11.81 11.96 0.02
N ASP A 47 10.99 11.87 1.07
CA ASP A 47 11.46 11.47 2.39
C ASP A 47 11.60 9.94 2.50
N PHE A 48 10.67 9.18 1.90
CA PHE A 48 10.70 7.71 1.90
C PHE A 48 9.75 7.13 0.84
N VAL A 49 9.88 5.83 0.62
CA VAL A 49 8.89 4.99 -0.08
C VAL A 49 8.10 4.22 0.96
N LEU A 50 6.78 4.23 0.84
CA LEU A 50 5.85 3.41 1.60
C LEU A 50 5.31 2.31 0.70
N HIS A 51 5.63 1.05 1.03
CA HIS A 51 5.17 -0.12 0.29
C HIS A 51 3.96 -0.72 1.00
N GLY A 52 2.85 -0.85 0.30
CA GLY A 52 1.55 -1.26 0.84
C GLY A 52 1.36 -2.75 1.10
N GLY A 53 2.36 -3.59 0.78
CA GLY A 53 2.32 -5.04 0.98
C GLY A 53 2.47 -5.83 -0.31
N ASP A 54 2.52 -7.16 -0.17
CA ASP A 54 2.77 -8.09 -1.27
C ASP A 54 4.04 -7.70 -2.05
N MET A 55 5.13 -7.47 -1.29
CA MET A 55 6.43 -7.15 -1.87
C MET A 55 7.01 -8.37 -2.61
N ILE A 56 6.81 -9.56 -2.06
CA ILE A 56 7.16 -10.85 -2.66
C ILE A 56 5.89 -11.68 -2.94
N HIS A 57 5.99 -12.64 -3.86
CA HIS A 57 4.85 -13.49 -4.18
C HIS A 57 4.65 -14.66 -3.20
N ALA A 58 5.75 -15.21 -2.71
CA ALA A 58 5.72 -16.28 -1.72
C ALA A 58 6.90 -16.13 -0.77
N THR A 59 6.66 -16.38 0.52
CA THR A 59 7.66 -16.21 1.57
C THR A 59 8.73 -17.29 1.50
N SER A 60 9.99 -16.88 1.27
CA SER A 60 11.21 -17.66 1.53
C SER A 60 12.34 -16.72 1.95
N ASP A 61 13.37 -17.24 2.59
CA ASP A 61 14.53 -16.43 2.97
C ASP A 61 15.19 -15.80 1.72
N GLU A 62 15.26 -16.55 0.61
CA GLU A 62 15.81 -16.07 -0.67
C GLU A 62 14.98 -14.93 -1.26
N ALA A 63 13.66 -15.07 -1.24
CA ALA A 63 12.75 -14.02 -1.79
C ALA A 63 12.83 -12.74 -0.95
N ILE A 64 12.89 -12.85 0.38
CA ILE A 64 13.04 -11.71 1.28
C ILE A 64 14.37 -10.99 1.05
N LEU A 65 15.47 -11.74 0.94
CA LEU A 65 16.79 -11.15 0.68
C LEU A 65 16.86 -10.48 -0.69
N ALA A 66 16.29 -11.11 -1.71
CA ALA A 66 16.22 -10.52 -3.05
C ALA A 66 15.38 -9.22 -3.07
N ALA A 67 14.23 -9.21 -2.38
CA ALA A 67 13.42 -8.01 -2.24
C ALA A 67 14.18 -6.91 -1.47
N ALA A 68 14.91 -7.27 -0.40
CA ALA A 68 15.73 -6.32 0.35
C ALA A 68 16.83 -5.67 -0.51
N ASP A 69 17.43 -6.44 -1.43
CA ASP A 69 18.44 -5.95 -2.37
C ASP A 69 17.81 -5.05 -3.46
N HIS A 70 16.71 -5.48 -4.06
CA HIS A 70 16.02 -4.69 -5.09
C HIS A 70 15.54 -3.34 -4.57
N PHE A 71 14.94 -3.31 -3.37
CA PHE A 71 14.42 -2.11 -2.72
C PHE A 71 15.47 -1.34 -1.91
N ASP A 72 16.78 -1.58 -2.12
CA ASP A 72 17.84 -0.69 -1.64
C ASP A 72 17.87 0.60 -2.46
N LEU A 73 16.95 1.50 -2.12
CA LEU A 73 16.75 2.79 -2.77
C LEU A 73 17.56 3.88 -2.05
N PRO A 74 17.83 5.04 -2.72
CA PRO A 74 18.57 6.15 -2.10
C PRO A 74 17.82 6.83 -0.95
N ILE A 75 16.58 6.44 -0.70
CA ILE A 75 15.70 6.90 0.39
C ILE A 75 15.13 5.68 1.13
N PRO A 76 14.77 5.81 2.41
CA PRO A 76 14.23 4.69 3.18
C PRO A 76 12.99 4.08 2.54
N VAL A 77 12.88 2.75 2.55
CA VAL A 77 11.66 2.02 2.21
C VAL A 77 11.01 1.51 3.50
N ARG A 78 9.70 1.65 3.62
CA ARG A 78 8.89 1.17 4.74
C ARG A 78 7.82 0.23 4.21
N LEU A 79 7.68 -0.94 4.82
CA LEU A 79 6.79 -2.01 4.34
C LEU A 79 5.66 -2.27 5.33
N CYS A 80 4.43 -2.29 4.83
CA CYS A 80 3.30 -2.98 5.44
C CYS A 80 3.25 -4.40 4.87
N LEU A 81 3.28 -5.44 5.68
CA LEU A 81 3.19 -6.81 5.16
C LEU A 81 1.80 -7.08 4.59
N GLY A 82 1.75 -7.64 3.36
CA GLY A 82 0.54 -8.17 2.74
C GLY A 82 0.40 -9.68 2.95
N ASN A 83 -0.62 -10.29 2.34
CA ASN A 83 -0.87 -11.72 2.50
C ASN A 83 0.21 -12.58 1.81
N HIS A 84 0.70 -12.19 0.64
CA HIS A 84 1.77 -12.90 -0.06
C HIS A 84 3.12 -12.82 0.67
N ASP A 85 3.34 -11.80 1.47
CA ASP A 85 4.50 -11.70 2.35
C ASP A 85 4.45 -12.69 3.53
N LEU A 86 3.31 -13.37 3.74
CA LEU A 86 3.00 -14.20 4.92
C LEU A 86 2.59 -15.65 4.56
N THR A 87 3.06 -16.19 3.44
CA THR A 87 2.64 -17.51 2.94
C THR A 87 3.31 -18.70 3.65
N ALA A 88 4.29 -18.47 4.52
CA ALA A 88 5.00 -19.52 5.23
C ALA A 88 4.94 -19.36 6.75
N ALA A 89 4.94 -20.47 7.47
CA ALA A 89 5.06 -20.42 8.91
C ALA A 89 6.42 -19.78 9.32
N GLY A 90 6.38 -18.84 10.28
CA GLY A 90 7.57 -18.08 10.67
C GLY A 90 7.94 -16.92 9.72
N ALA A 91 7.09 -16.58 8.76
CA ALA A 91 7.31 -15.46 7.84
C ALA A 91 7.66 -14.16 8.57
N LEU A 92 6.94 -13.84 9.64
CA LEU A 92 7.20 -12.63 10.44
C LEU A 92 8.65 -12.59 10.96
N ASP A 93 9.12 -13.69 11.56
CA ASP A 93 10.48 -13.79 12.10
C ASP A 93 11.53 -13.69 10.99
N SER A 94 11.28 -14.31 9.82
CA SER A 94 12.15 -14.20 8.65
C SER A 94 12.25 -12.76 8.16
N TRP A 95 11.14 -12.06 8.00
CA TRP A 95 11.14 -10.65 7.60
C TRP A 95 11.90 -9.76 8.60
N GLN A 96 11.65 -9.91 9.90
CA GLN A 96 12.32 -9.12 10.93
C GLN A 96 13.83 -9.41 11.02
N ARG A 97 14.25 -10.61 10.74
CA ARG A 97 15.64 -11.03 10.77
C ARG A 97 16.41 -10.61 9.50
N LEU A 98 15.80 -10.78 8.33
CA LEU A 98 16.49 -10.64 7.03
C LEU A 98 16.36 -9.25 6.41
N ALA A 99 15.26 -8.54 6.69
CA ALA A 99 14.98 -7.23 6.12
C ALA A 99 14.47 -6.22 7.18
N PRO A 100 15.17 -6.08 8.35
CA PRO A 100 14.73 -5.22 9.44
C PRO A 100 14.65 -3.73 9.07
N GLN A 101 15.35 -3.30 8.01
CA GLN A 101 15.35 -1.92 7.51
C GLN A 101 13.98 -1.45 7.03
N PHE A 102 13.08 -2.35 6.66
CA PHE A 102 11.74 -2.01 6.24
C PHE A 102 10.80 -1.65 7.39
N PHE A 103 11.18 -1.99 8.62
CA PHE A 103 10.34 -1.84 9.80
C PHE A 103 11.02 -0.94 10.85
N GLY A 104 10.26 -0.25 11.64
CA GLY A 104 10.76 0.55 12.76
C GLY A 104 11.07 -0.26 14.03
N GLY A 105 11.58 -1.49 13.89
CA GLY A 105 11.79 -2.44 15.00
C GLY A 105 10.61 -3.38 15.25
N ARG A 106 9.43 -3.08 14.70
CA ARG A 106 8.21 -3.89 14.77
C ARG A 106 7.48 -3.75 13.44
N VAL A 107 6.75 -4.78 13.01
CA VAL A 107 5.97 -4.75 11.76
C VAL A 107 4.69 -3.92 11.86
N ASP A 108 4.25 -3.65 13.08
CA ASP A 108 3.20 -2.71 13.44
C ASP A 108 3.87 -1.47 14.07
N PHE A 109 3.98 -0.38 13.30
CA PHE A 109 4.75 0.79 13.68
C PHE A 109 4.10 2.10 13.20
N ALA A 110 4.69 3.24 13.59
CA ALA A 110 4.32 4.54 13.06
C ALA A 110 5.55 5.29 12.51
N ILE A 111 5.35 5.95 11.38
CA ILE A 111 6.28 6.92 10.82
C ILE A 111 5.83 8.29 11.31
N LYS A 112 6.73 9.04 11.95
CA LYS A 112 6.42 10.38 12.46
C LYS A 112 7.32 11.41 11.79
N ASP A 113 6.73 12.35 11.11
CA ASP A 113 7.44 13.47 10.51
C ASP A 113 6.51 14.68 10.31
N HIS A 114 7.05 15.89 10.49
CA HIS A 114 6.37 17.17 10.22
C HIS A 114 4.93 17.31 10.78
N GLY A 115 4.64 16.73 11.94
CA GLY A 115 3.31 16.77 12.54
C GLY A 115 2.33 15.74 11.97
N CYS A 116 2.78 14.90 11.06
CA CYS A 116 2.03 13.78 10.50
C CYS A 116 2.49 12.46 11.12
N LEU A 117 1.55 11.54 11.30
CA LEU A 117 1.75 10.16 11.78
C LEU A 117 1.12 9.19 10.78
N ILE A 118 1.95 8.34 10.17
CA ILE A 118 1.46 7.22 9.34
C ILE A 118 1.54 5.95 10.17
N HIS A 119 0.40 5.38 10.53
CA HIS A 119 0.28 4.15 11.29
C HIS A 119 0.25 2.96 10.34
N VAL A 120 1.31 2.17 10.33
CA VAL A 120 1.40 0.93 9.55
C VAL A 120 0.89 -0.23 10.39
N ILE A 121 -0.13 -0.92 9.89
CA ILE A 121 -0.78 -2.03 10.58
C ILE A 121 -1.12 -3.15 9.58
N PRO A 122 -0.27 -4.22 9.50
CA PRO A 122 -0.51 -5.31 8.57
C PRO A 122 -1.75 -6.12 8.96
N ASN A 123 -2.52 -6.52 7.95
CA ASN A 123 -3.68 -7.37 8.13
C ASN A 123 -3.28 -8.78 8.54
N GLN A 124 -4.22 -9.46 9.19
CA GLN A 124 -4.21 -10.90 9.41
C GLN A 124 -5.18 -11.57 8.44
N TYR A 125 -4.87 -12.79 8.06
CA TYR A 125 -5.67 -13.61 7.14
C TYR A 125 -5.69 -15.06 7.66
N GLY A 126 -6.82 -15.49 8.21
CA GLY A 126 -6.94 -16.80 8.83
C GLY A 126 -6.69 -16.81 10.33
N SER A 127 -6.67 -18.01 10.94
CA SER A 127 -6.66 -18.17 12.41
C SER A 127 -5.27 -18.09 13.04
N THR A 128 -4.21 -18.27 12.26
CA THR A 128 -2.83 -18.21 12.76
C THR A 128 -2.26 -16.82 12.48
N PRO A 129 -1.82 -16.08 13.53
CA PRO A 129 -1.25 -14.76 13.35
C PRO A 129 -0.05 -14.77 12.39
N PHE A 130 -0.02 -13.80 11.48
CA PHE A 130 1.04 -13.61 10.48
C PHE A 130 1.31 -14.85 9.61
N LEU A 131 0.24 -15.60 9.30
CA LEU A 131 0.26 -16.70 8.34
C LEU A 131 -1.00 -16.61 7.47
N TRP A 132 -0.80 -16.44 6.17
CA TRP A 132 -1.87 -16.57 5.19
C TRP A 132 -1.95 -18.00 4.66
N SER A 133 -3.09 -18.64 4.77
CA SER A 133 -3.27 -20.03 4.34
C SER A 133 -4.39 -20.24 3.34
N ASP A 134 -5.55 -19.65 3.55
CA ASP A 134 -6.76 -20.09 2.85
C ASP A 134 -7.90 -19.06 2.71
N THR A 135 -7.76 -17.88 3.32
CA THR A 135 -8.80 -16.83 3.24
C THR A 135 -8.23 -15.51 2.77
N GLN A 136 -9.04 -14.74 2.05
CA GLN A 136 -8.77 -13.34 1.69
C GLN A 136 -9.46 -12.35 2.63
N ASP A 137 -10.10 -12.83 3.69
CA ASP A 137 -10.83 -12.00 4.64
C ASP A 137 -9.85 -11.34 5.64
N PRO A 138 -9.62 -10.02 5.52
CA PRO A 138 -8.71 -9.32 6.40
C PRO A 138 -9.33 -9.12 7.78
N HIS A 139 -8.49 -9.15 8.81
CA HIS A 139 -8.84 -8.71 10.16
C HIS A 139 -7.61 -8.16 10.88
N PHE A 140 -7.80 -7.63 12.09
CA PHE A 140 -6.72 -7.27 13.01
C PHE A 140 -6.79 -8.12 14.27
N LEU A 141 -5.63 -8.38 14.86
CA LEU A 141 -5.57 -8.93 16.21
C LEU A 141 -6.04 -7.88 17.23
N PRO A 142 -6.66 -8.28 18.35
CA PRO A 142 -7.10 -7.32 19.39
C PRO A 142 -5.98 -6.41 19.89
N GLU A 143 -4.77 -6.93 20.03
CA GLU A 143 -3.59 -6.16 20.42
C GLU A 143 -3.14 -5.14 19.36
N GLN A 144 -3.33 -5.43 18.06
CA GLN A 144 -3.06 -4.46 16.99
C GLN A 144 -4.06 -3.30 17.06
N VAL A 145 -5.34 -3.60 17.27
CA VAL A 145 -6.40 -2.57 17.45
C VAL A 145 -6.08 -1.67 18.63
N THR A 146 -5.76 -2.26 19.79
CA THR A 146 -5.40 -1.52 21.01
C THR A 146 -4.17 -0.64 20.78
N ALA A 147 -3.12 -1.18 20.18
CA ALA A 147 -1.90 -0.43 19.90
C ALA A 147 -2.12 0.72 18.89
N LEU A 148 -2.98 0.53 17.89
CA LEU A 148 -3.36 1.59 16.96
C LEU A 148 -4.15 2.69 17.68
N GLU A 149 -5.12 2.30 18.51
CA GLU A 149 -5.94 3.23 19.30
C GLU A 149 -5.09 4.07 20.27
N ASP A 150 -4.14 3.45 20.96
CA ASP A 150 -3.18 4.13 21.82
C ASP A 150 -2.33 5.16 21.06
N ARG A 151 -1.85 4.79 19.86
CA ARG A 151 -1.05 5.71 19.00
C ARG A 151 -1.89 6.89 18.50
N LEU A 152 -3.11 6.65 18.06
CA LEU A 152 -4.03 7.69 17.58
C LEU A 152 -4.39 8.66 18.73
N SER A 153 -4.76 8.14 19.90
CA SER A 153 -5.14 8.93 21.05
C SER A 153 -3.99 9.73 21.68
N SER A 154 -2.75 9.25 21.53
CA SER A 154 -1.56 9.89 22.13
C SER A 154 -1.10 11.17 21.40
N ALA A 155 -1.63 11.45 20.21
CA ALA A 155 -1.24 12.60 19.40
C ALA A 155 -2.45 13.28 18.71
N PRO A 156 -3.43 13.79 19.48
CA PRO A 156 -4.73 14.24 18.96
C PRO A 156 -4.62 15.43 17.97
N ASP A 157 -3.53 16.17 18.00
CA ASP A 157 -3.31 17.33 17.13
C ASP A 157 -2.50 16.97 15.86
N ALA A 158 -2.12 15.71 15.69
CA ALA A 158 -1.37 15.28 14.51
C ALA A 158 -2.29 14.97 13.32
N THR A 159 -1.76 15.10 12.11
CA THR A 159 -2.40 14.55 10.91
C THR A 159 -2.18 13.04 10.90
N HIS A 160 -3.24 12.26 11.02
CA HIS A 160 -3.16 10.80 11.06
C HIS A 160 -3.47 10.18 9.70
N LEU A 161 -2.57 9.31 9.22
CA LEU A 161 -2.83 8.37 8.15
C LEU A 161 -2.74 6.94 8.71
N ILE A 162 -3.56 6.04 8.19
CA ILE A 162 -3.51 4.61 8.52
C ILE A 162 -3.16 3.85 7.24
N LEU A 163 -2.18 2.97 7.28
CA LEU A 163 -1.86 2.05 6.20
C LEU A 163 -2.16 0.63 6.64
N THR A 164 -2.99 -0.05 5.84
CA THR A 164 -3.25 -1.48 5.92
C THR A 164 -3.22 -2.08 4.51
N HIS A 165 -2.83 -3.34 4.35
CA HIS A 165 -2.70 -3.91 3.00
C HIS A 165 -4.05 -4.03 2.30
N SER A 166 -5.06 -4.65 2.94
CA SER A 166 -6.38 -4.82 2.34
C SER A 166 -7.13 -3.50 2.20
N PRO A 167 -7.91 -3.32 1.10
CA PRO A 167 -8.80 -2.18 0.96
C PRO A 167 -9.89 -2.22 2.03
N VAL A 168 -10.33 -1.05 2.49
CA VAL A 168 -11.45 -0.93 3.47
C VAL A 168 -12.81 -1.00 2.78
N PHE A 169 -12.85 -0.61 1.52
CA PHE A 169 -14.04 -0.64 0.68
C PHE A 169 -13.78 -1.38 -0.62
N PRO A 170 -14.82 -1.99 -1.20
CA PRO A 170 -14.71 -2.60 -2.52
C PRO A 170 -14.55 -1.54 -3.61
N ILE A 171 -14.11 -1.97 -4.80
CA ILE A 171 -14.20 -1.15 -6.00
C ILE A 171 -15.63 -1.25 -6.52
N GLU A 172 -16.26 -0.10 -6.65
CA GLU A 172 -17.69 -0.01 -6.98
C GLU A 172 -17.98 -0.40 -8.45
N PRO A 173 -19.16 -0.96 -8.73
CA PRO A 173 -19.61 -1.28 -10.08
C PRO A 173 -19.51 -0.13 -11.09
N ALA A 174 -19.68 1.11 -10.61
CA ALA A 174 -19.52 2.30 -11.44
C ALA A 174 -18.12 2.51 -12.01
N GLN A 175 -17.09 1.92 -11.37
CA GLN A 175 -15.70 1.94 -11.86
C GLN A 175 -15.39 0.69 -12.70
N THR A 176 -15.82 -0.48 -12.24
CA THR A 176 -15.46 -1.75 -12.86
C THR A 176 -16.32 -2.09 -14.08
N GLY A 177 -17.56 -1.61 -14.14
CA GLY A 177 -18.57 -2.07 -15.09
C GLY A 177 -19.12 -3.48 -14.78
N MET A 178 -18.73 -4.09 -13.67
CA MET A 178 -19.24 -5.39 -13.20
C MET A 178 -20.62 -5.22 -12.56
N GLU A 179 -21.38 -6.32 -12.39
CA GLU A 179 -22.68 -6.29 -11.71
C GLU A 179 -22.50 -6.12 -10.19
N GLU A 180 -21.48 -6.76 -9.60
CA GLU A 180 -21.20 -6.75 -8.18
C GLU A 180 -19.93 -5.97 -7.85
N PRO A 181 -19.83 -5.42 -6.63
CA PRO A 181 -18.61 -4.78 -6.14
C PRO A 181 -17.44 -5.77 -6.16
N PHE A 182 -16.27 -5.26 -6.51
CA PHE A 182 -15.06 -6.06 -6.63
C PHE A 182 -14.21 -5.96 -5.35
N HIS A 183 -13.67 -7.07 -4.83
CA HIS A 183 -12.93 -7.14 -3.56
C HIS A 183 -13.71 -6.56 -2.37
N GLN A 184 -14.84 -7.17 -2.05
CA GLN A 184 -15.64 -6.79 -0.89
C GLN A 184 -15.03 -7.31 0.40
N PRO A 185 -14.44 -6.46 1.28
CA PRO A 185 -13.94 -6.92 2.57
C PRO A 185 -15.10 -7.25 3.52
N PRO A 186 -14.86 -8.07 4.57
CA PRO A 186 -15.84 -8.32 5.62
C PRO A 186 -16.26 -7.02 6.32
N THR A 187 -17.55 -6.89 6.64
CA THR A 187 -18.08 -5.70 7.34
C THR A 187 -17.41 -5.49 8.69
N THR A 188 -17.07 -6.57 9.40
CA THR A 188 -16.35 -6.50 10.68
C THR A 188 -14.98 -5.81 10.55
N PHE A 189 -14.26 -6.01 9.47
CA PHE A 189 -13.01 -5.30 9.19
C PHE A 189 -13.28 -3.83 8.84
N THR A 190 -14.21 -3.59 7.93
CA THR A 190 -14.61 -2.23 7.54
C THR A 190 -15.04 -1.41 8.75
N ASP A 191 -15.89 -1.96 9.62
CA ASP A 191 -16.41 -1.26 10.82
C ASP A 191 -15.28 -0.90 11.81
N VAL A 192 -14.31 -1.78 12.01
CA VAL A 192 -13.16 -1.50 12.89
C VAL A 192 -12.31 -0.36 12.32
N VAL A 193 -11.96 -0.41 11.04
CA VAL A 193 -11.09 0.63 10.43
C VAL A 193 -11.80 1.97 10.36
N THR A 194 -13.05 1.99 9.88
CA THR A 194 -13.83 3.24 9.77
C THR A 194 -14.12 3.83 11.14
N GLY A 195 -14.49 3.00 12.13
CA GLY A 195 -14.75 3.43 13.49
C GLY A 195 -13.53 4.09 14.14
N LEU A 196 -12.34 3.51 14.00
CA LEU A 196 -11.10 4.12 14.51
C LEU A 196 -10.73 5.39 13.75
N ALA A 197 -10.80 5.36 12.40
CA ALA A 197 -10.48 6.51 11.57
C ALA A 197 -11.37 7.71 11.88
N GLU A 198 -12.67 7.50 12.00
CA GLU A 198 -13.64 8.55 12.34
C GLU A 198 -13.49 9.04 13.77
N LYS A 199 -13.36 8.13 14.75
CA LYS A 199 -13.23 8.47 16.19
C LYS A 199 -12.03 9.36 16.45
N TYR A 200 -10.92 9.12 15.78
CA TYR A 200 -9.67 9.85 15.98
C TYR A 200 -9.32 10.86 14.88
N GLY A 201 -10.25 11.11 13.96
CA GLY A 201 -10.09 12.11 12.92
C GLY A 201 -8.94 11.80 11.95
N ALA A 202 -8.74 10.53 11.60
CA ALA A 202 -7.75 10.19 10.59
C ALA A 202 -8.09 10.88 9.26
N THR A 203 -7.09 11.45 8.62
CA THR A 203 -7.25 12.17 7.36
C THR A 203 -7.43 11.21 6.20
N CYS A 204 -6.66 10.09 6.22
CA CYS A 204 -6.60 9.16 5.11
C CYS A 204 -6.34 7.73 5.61
N VAL A 205 -6.94 6.74 4.92
CA VAL A 205 -6.62 5.31 5.06
C VAL A 205 -6.11 4.81 3.72
N LEU A 206 -4.92 4.24 3.72
CA LEU A 206 -4.26 3.68 2.54
C LEU A 206 -4.47 2.16 2.52
N GLY A 207 -4.76 1.63 1.34
CA GLY A 207 -4.91 0.21 1.06
C GLY A 207 -4.27 -0.17 -0.28
N ALA A 208 -4.20 -1.48 -0.54
CA ALA A 208 -3.59 -2.09 -1.72
C ALA A 208 -4.37 -3.35 -2.14
N HIS A 209 -3.72 -4.50 -2.42
CA HIS A 209 -4.34 -5.82 -2.58
C HIS A 209 -5.33 -5.96 -3.74
N SER A 210 -6.13 -4.97 -4.01
CA SER A 210 -7.12 -4.98 -5.11
C SER A 210 -6.51 -4.70 -6.48
N HIS A 211 -5.24 -4.37 -6.55
CA HIS A 211 -4.48 -4.02 -7.76
C HIS A 211 -5.11 -2.90 -8.61
N ALA A 212 -5.91 -2.05 -8.00
CA ALA A 212 -6.57 -0.95 -8.70
C ALA A 212 -6.56 0.35 -7.90
N ASN A 213 -6.51 1.47 -8.61
CA ASN A 213 -6.67 2.78 -7.99
C ASN A 213 -8.12 3.02 -7.62
N MET A 214 -8.36 3.39 -6.38
CA MET A 214 -9.68 3.81 -5.88
C MET A 214 -9.50 4.96 -4.91
N HIS A 215 -10.48 5.88 -4.90
CA HIS A 215 -10.62 6.91 -3.88
C HIS A 215 -12.09 7.02 -3.46
N LYS A 216 -12.35 6.88 -2.18
CA LYS A 216 -13.67 7.06 -1.57
C LYS A 216 -13.54 7.95 -0.36
N SER A 217 -14.28 9.07 -0.37
CA SER A 217 -14.41 9.94 0.82
C SER A 217 -15.67 9.57 1.59
N LEU A 218 -15.52 9.34 2.88
CA LEU A 218 -16.62 9.05 3.81
C LEU A 218 -16.36 9.71 5.16
N ASN A 219 -17.32 10.47 5.67
CA ASN A 219 -17.27 11.12 6.98
C ASN A 219 -15.98 11.93 7.25
N GLY A 220 -15.44 12.55 6.20
CA GLY A 220 -14.21 13.36 6.27
C GLY A 220 -12.90 12.55 6.18
N VAL A 221 -12.96 11.24 6.06
CA VAL A 221 -11.80 10.35 5.85
C VAL A 221 -11.71 9.96 4.38
N ASP A 222 -10.51 9.98 3.82
CA ASP A 222 -10.23 9.54 2.45
C ASP A 222 -9.62 8.15 2.43
N TYR A 223 -10.29 7.21 1.77
CA TYR A 223 -9.87 5.81 1.61
C TYR A 223 -9.30 5.63 0.21
N ILE A 224 -8.04 5.22 0.12
CA ILE A 224 -7.28 5.24 -1.13
C ILE A 224 -6.60 3.90 -1.33
N THR A 225 -6.71 3.33 -2.53
CA THR A 225 -5.90 2.18 -2.95
C THR A 225 -4.96 2.56 -4.10
N VAL A 226 -3.94 1.75 -4.31
CA VAL A 226 -2.99 1.87 -5.42
C VAL A 226 -3.02 0.59 -6.25
N SER A 227 -2.84 0.72 -7.57
CA SER A 227 -2.67 -0.42 -8.48
C SER A 227 -1.34 -1.12 -8.23
N SER A 228 -1.22 -2.38 -8.70
CA SER A 228 0.02 -3.15 -8.59
C SER A 228 1.17 -2.46 -9.33
N PHE A 229 2.31 -2.35 -8.66
CA PHE A 229 3.50 -1.66 -9.18
C PHE A 229 4.13 -2.38 -10.37
N VAL A 230 3.96 -3.70 -10.49
CA VAL A 230 4.49 -4.51 -11.59
C VAL A 230 3.49 -4.80 -12.70
N GLU A 231 2.25 -4.33 -12.55
CA GLU A 231 1.26 -4.37 -13.62
C GLU A 231 1.33 -3.08 -14.45
N ALA A 232 1.15 -3.23 -15.77
CA ALA A 232 1.11 -2.06 -16.65
C ALA A 232 -0.05 -1.11 -16.25
N PRO A 233 0.17 0.21 -16.15
CA PRO A 233 1.33 0.98 -16.60
C PRO A 233 2.38 1.28 -15.53
N PHE A 234 2.51 0.48 -14.46
CA PHE A 234 3.52 0.61 -13.40
C PHE A 234 3.31 1.87 -12.57
N GLU A 235 2.21 1.92 -11.86
CA GLU A 235 1.77 3.12 -11.15
C GLU A 235 2.24 3.17 -9.71
N PHE A 236 2.39 4.38 -9.22
CA PHE A 236 2.61 4.73 -7.83
C PHE A 236 1.97 6.09 -7.53
N LYS A 237 1.80 6.42 -6.26
CA LYS A 237 1.24 7.70 -5.84
C LYS A 237 2.30 8.52 -5.13
N LEU A 238 2.36 9.83 -5.43
CA LEU A 238 3.09 10.82 -4.65
C LEU A 238 2.13 11.49 -3.68
N PHE A 239 2.44 11.44 -2.40
CA PHE A 239 1.76 12.20 -1.36
C PHE A 239 2.61 13.37 -0.93
N GLU A 240 1.98 14.52 -0.75
CA GLU A 240 2.58 15.73 -0.18
C GLU A 240 1.67 16.23 0.94
N ILE A 241 2.24 16.36 2.16
CA ILE A 241 1.48 16.72 3.36
C ILE A 241 2.22 17.87 4.06
N ASP A 242 1.52 18.97 4.26
CA ASP A 242 2.00 20.07 5.08
C ASP A 242 1.00 20.40 6.21
N ALA A 243 1.17 21.52 6.91
CA ALA A 243 0.28 21.89 8.01
C ALA A 243 -1.14 22.27 7.56
N ASP A 244 -1.33 22.57 6.28
CA ASP A 244 -2.55 23.14 5.75
C ASP A 244 -3.27 22.23 4.76
N SER A 245 -2.55 21.28 4.16
CA SER A 245 -3.10 20.45 3.08
C SER A 245 -2.45 19.08 2.95
N LEU A 246 -3.21 18.15 2.39
CA LEU A 246 -2.77 16.87 1.88
C LEU A 246 -3.11 16.81 0.39
N SER A 247 -2.15 16.44 -0.44
CA SER A 247 -2.37 16.14 -1.86
C SER A 247 -1.83 14.79 -2.24
N MET A 248 -2.45 14.17 -3.23
CA MET A 248 -2.02 12.91 -3.83
C MET A 248 -2.10 13.01 -5.34
N GLU A 249 -1.07 12.51 -6.03
CA GLU A 249 -1.03 12.40 -7.48
C GLU A 249 -0.50 11.02 -7.89
N THR A 250 -1.17 10.37 -8.86
CA THR A 250 -0.74 9.10 -9.44
C THR A 250 0.19 9.33 -10.62
N HIS A 251 1.35 8.71 -10.59
CA HIS A 251 2.37 8.67 -11.63
C HIS A 251 2.55 7.26 -12.16
N ASN A 252 3.20 7.10 -13.32
CA ASN A 252 3.58 5.80 -13.86
C ASN A 252 4.97 5.82 -14.50
N LEU A 253 5.55 4.62 -14.68
CA LEU A 253 6.88 4.43 -15.23
C LEU A 253 6.87 3.85 -16.67
N ARG A 254 5.69 3.70 -17.29
CA ARG A 254 5.54 3.03 -18.59
C ARG A 254 6.50 3.56 -19.68
N GLN A 255 6.73 4.87 -19.70
CA GLN A 255 7.60 5.51 -20.69
C GLN A 255 9.07 5.62 -20.24
N ARG A 256 9.41 5.13 -19.05
CA ARG A 256 10.74 5.22 -18.45
C ARG A 256 11.54 3.92 -18.53
N ILE A 257 10.89 2.84 -18.96
CA ILE A 257 11.55 1.55 -19.18
C ILE A 257 11.58 1.22 -20.67
N ASP A 258 12.72 0.69 -21.14
CA ASP A 258 12.90 0.21 -22.50
C ASP A 258 12.58 -1.29 -22.59
N ARG A 259 11.31 -1.61 -22.39
CA ARG A 259 10.77 -2.98 -22.39
C ARG A 259 9.45 -3.03 -23.15
N PRO A 260 9.14 -4.11 -23.88
CA PRO A 260 7.83 -4.31 -24.46
C PRO A 260 6.78 -4.48 -23.35
N VAL A 261 5.68 -3.75 -23.46
CA VAL A 261 4.58 -3.79 -22.50
C VAL A 261 3.26 -3.69 -23.24
N ASP A 262 2.41 -4.67 -23.07
CA ASP A 262 1.01 -4.62 -23.52
C ASP A 262 0.18 -3.87 -22.47
N TYR A 263 -0.59 -2.90 -22.92
CA TYR A 263 -1.46 -2.13 -22.07
C TYR A 263 -2.58 -1.49 -22.88
N ASP A 264 -3.82 -1.72 -22.48
CA ASP A 264 -5.00 -1.13 -23.08
C ASP A 264 -5.63 -0.11 -22.12
N TRP A 265 -5.43 1.16 -22.40
CA TRP A 265 -5.93 2.28 -21.62
C TRP A 265 -7.46 2.37 -21.60
N ASP A 266 -8.12 1.85 -22.62
CA ASP A 266 -9.56 1.96 -22.79
C ASP A 266 -10.33 0.77 -22.17
N SER A 267 -9.65 -0.35 -21.95
CA SER A 267 -10.29 -1.60 -21.49
C SER A 267 -10.16 -1.87 -19.99
N THR A 268 -9.38 -1.07 -19.26
CA THR A 268 -9.09 -1.32 -17.84
C THR A 268 -9.79 -0.35 -16.90
N PHE A 269 -10.31 -0.89 -15.78
CA PHE A 269 -10.75 -0.09 -14.64
C PHE A 269 -9.65 0.14 -13.59
N VAL A 270 -8.49 -0.48 -13.74
CA VAL A 270 -7.35 -0.46 -12.79
C VAL A 270 -6.86 0.96 -12.53
N GLN A 271 -6.85 1.80 -13.55
CA GLN A 271 -6.43 3.19 -13.44
C GLN A 271 -7.35 4.04 -12.57
N GLY A 272 -8.62 3.68 -12.46
CA GLY A 272 -9.62 4.46 -11.77
C GLY A 272 -10.04 5.73 -12.50
N ARG A 273 -10.90 6.49 -11.87
CA ARG A 273 -11.43 7.78 -12.35
C ARG A 273 -10.42 8.90 -12.05
N ALA A 274 -10.66 10.08 -12.53
CA ALA A 274 -9.81 11.25 -12.26
C ALA A 274 -9.62 11.50 -10.75
N CYS A 275 -10.68 11.36 -9.94
CA CYS A 275 -10.61 11.50 -8.48
C CYS A 275 -9.80 10.39 -7.79
N ASP A 276 -9.70 9.21 -8.40
CA ASP A 276 -8.89 8.09 -7.88
C ASP A 276 -7.39 8.30 -8.15
N ARG A 277 -7.07 9.22 -9.05
CA ARG A 277 -5.71 9.50 -9.52
C ARG A 277 -5.09 10.75 -8.94
N SER A 278 -5.88 11.73 -8.56
CA SER A 278 -5.40 12.94 -7.90
C SER A 278 -6.48 13.59 -7.06
N PHE A 279 -6.10 14.11 -5.91
CA PHE A 279 -6.95 14.97 -5.10
C PHE A 279 -6.12 15.91 -4.22
N ARG A 280 -6.79 16.93 -3.70
CA ARG A 280 -6.27 17.81 -2.66
C ARG A 280 -7.32 17.99 -1.58
N LYS A 281 -6.89 18.00 -0.34
CA LYS A 281 -7.71 18.21 0.85
C LYS A 281 -7.08 19.26 1.74
N ASP A 282 -7.87 20.23 2.18
CA ASP A 282 -7.46 21.17 3.21
C ASP A 282 -7.57 20.49 4.59
N LEU A 283 -6.56 20.70 5.44
CA LEU A 283 -6.46 20.07 6.77
C LEU A 283 -6.94 20.97 7.91
N LYS A 284 -7.44 22.16 7.60
CA LYS A 284 -7.98 23.15 8.55
C LYS A 284 -9.48 23.29 8.46
#